data_2e22712aeda917dc3142992a59098b0b
#
_entry.id   2e22712aeda917dc3142992a59098b0b
#
_cell.length_a   1.000
_cell.length_b   1.000
_cell.length_c   1.000
_cell.angle_alpha   90.00
_cell.angle_beta   90.00
_cell.angle_gamma   90.00
#
_symmetry.space_group_name_H-M   'P 1'
#
loop_
_entity.id
_entity.type
_entity.pdbx_description
1 polymer ?
#
loop_
_entity_poly.entity_id
_entity_poly.type
_entity_poly.pdbx_seq_one_letter_code
_entity_poly.pdbx_strand_id
1 'polypeptide(L)'
;MKKLITIAAFGAVLAISGCSKGDDKTTDSGVVKREAGSWKTDIKLVKFEMPGIPDEMKSGMKQMMEGASGMEQCFTQEQVDKEDIAAELAKGSGSGECKWSKQNVAGGSIDIAGTCQANGQTIDMTMAGTMASTKQDVTMTMNGAVPTGGNMEMVMQITSTHVGPCKAGTTT
;
A
#
# COMPACT_ATOMS: atom_id res chain seq x y z
N MET A 1 69.82 5.84 -36.25
CA MET A 1 70.19 6.84 -35.24
C MET A 1 69.36 6.64 -34.00
N LYS A 2 70.04 6.44 -32.90
CA LYS A 2 69.53 6.11 -31.58
C LYS A 2 68.62 7.20 -31.02
N LYS A 3 67.59 6.83 -30.27
CA LYS A 3 67.31 7.47 -28.94
C LYS A 3 66.35 6.57 -28.12
N LEU A 4 66.91 6.02 -27.07
CA LEU A 4 66.17 5.46 -25.92
C LEU A 4 65.52 6.62 -25.13
N ILE A 5 64.31 6.37 -24.65
CA ILE A 5 63.74 7.12 -23.52
C ILE A 5 63.08 6.13 -22.60
N THR A 6 63.54 6.15 -21.38
CA THR A 6 63.17 5.32 -20.22
C THR A 6 61.87 5.85 -19.63
N ILE A 7 61.04 4.91 -19.15
CA ILE A 7 59.79 5.24 -18.49
C ILE A 7 59.66 4.72 -17.10
N ALA A 8 59.29 5.59 -16.22
CA ALA A 8 58.99 5.31 -14.83
C ALA A 8 57.59 4.67 -14.66
N ALA A 9 57.57 3.58 -13.92
CA ALA A 9 56.35 2.96 -13.44
C ALA A 9 55.80 3.70 -12.23
N PHE A 10 54.57 4.11 -12.32
CA PHE A 10 53.79 4.57 -11.15
C PHE A 10 52.66 3.58 -10.93
N GLY A 11 52.81 2.83 -9.86
CA GLY A 11 51.75 1.96 -9.35
C GLY A 11 50.71 2.79 -8.61
N ALA A 12 49.48 2.78 -9.06
CA ALA A 12 48.33 3.27 -8.34
C ALA A 12 47.56 2.10 -7.75
N VAL A 13 47.62 1.95 -6.43
CA VAL A 13 46.78 1.03 -5.67
C VAL A 13 45.41 1.69 -5.51
N LEU A 14 44.43 1.18 -6.22
CA LEU A 14 43.04 1.53 -6.03
C LEU A 14 42.46 0.67 -4.92
N ALA A 15 42.27 1.26 -3.75
CA ALA A 15 41.48 0.70 -2.68
C ALA A 15 40.02 0.73 -3.10
N ILE A 16 39.46 -0.45 -3.37
CA ILE A 16 38.04 -0.63 -3.63
C ILE A 16 37.32 -0.66 -2.29
N SER A 17 36.85 0.50 -1.86
CA SER A 17 35.90 0.59 -0.77
C SER A 17 34.57 0.06 -1.29
N GLY A 18 34.25 -1.18 -0.96
CA GLY A 18 32.94 -1.76 -1.22
C GLY A 18 31.86 -1.05 -0.41
N CYS A 19 31.24 -0.05 -0.99
CA CYS A 19 29.93 0.40 -0.52
C CYS A 19 28.92 -0.67 -0.94
N SER A 20 28.46 -1.43 0.03
CA SER A 20 27.25 -2.23 -0.11
C SER A 20 26.08 -1.27 -0.36
N LYS A 21 25.76 -1.10 -1.64
CA LYS A 21 24.58 -0.38 -2.08
C LYS A 21 23.41 -1.30 -1.86
N GLY A 22 22.63 -1.05 -0.81
CA GLY A 22 21.26 -1.51 -0.78
C GLY A 22 20.56 -0.93 -2.01
N ASP A 23 20.11 -1.78 -2.90
CA ASP A 23 19.33 -1.37 -4.05
C ASP A 23 17.95 -0.88 -3.57
N ASP A 24 17.89 0.39 -3.16
CA ASP A 24 16.63 1.13 -3.14
C ASP A 24 16.25 1.41 -4.59
N LYS A 25 15.53 0.48 -5.19
CA LYS A 25 14.87 0.71 -6.49
C LYS A 25 13.71 1.67 -6.29
N THR A 26 14.01 2.95 -6.14
CA THR A 26 13.05 4.02 -6.38
C THR A 26 12.78 4.07 -7.88
N THR A 27 11.61 3.65 -8.30
CA THR A 27 11.11 3.93 -9.65
C THR A 27 10.82 5.43 -9.78
N ASP A 28 10.96 5.96 -10.98
CA ASP A 28 10.82 7.40 -11.35
C ASP A 28 9.53 8.11 -10.90
N SER A 29 8.56 7.40 -10.35
CA SER A 29 7.29 7.95 -9.82
C SER A 29 7.37 8.36 -8.35
N GLY A 30 8.49 8.16 -7.66
CA GLY A 30 8.59 8.41 -6.21
C GLY A 30 7.72 7.50 -5.34
N VAL A 31 7.05 6.52 -5.92
CA VAL A 31 6.25 5.53 -5.20
C VAL A 31 7.16 4.46 -4.63
N VAL A 32 7.08 4.25 -3.33
CA VAL A 32 7.80 3.15 -2.66
C VAL A 32 7.13 1.84 -3.03
N LYS A 33 7.88 0.90 -3.62
CA LYS A 33 7.37 -0.45 -3.89
C LYS A 33 7.57 -1.35 -2.67
N ARG A 34 6.62 -2.26 -2.49
CA ARG A 34 6.74 -3.31 -1.46
C ARG A 34 7.79 -4.35 -1.86
N GLU A 35 8.38 -5.05 -0.90
CA GLU A 35 9.20 -6.22 -1.14
C GLU A 35 8.34 -7.42 -1.53
N ALA A 36 8.83 -8.24 -2.47
CA ALA A 36 8.21 -9.52 -2.78
C ALA A 36 8.31 -10.48 -1.60
N GLY A 37 7.28 -11.28 -1.38
CA GLY A 37 7.23 -12.21 -0.27
C GLY A 37 5.84 -12.34 0.35
N SER A 38 5.78 -12.91 1.53
CA SER A 38 4.56 -13.07 2.30
C SER A 38 4.28 -11.81 3.11
N TRP A 39 3.05 -11.33 3.00
CA TRP A 39 2.54 -10.15 3.70
C TRP A 39 1.36 -10.53 4.56
N LYS A 40 1.41 -10.10 5.81
CA LYS A 40 0.30 -10.25 6.74
C LYS A 40 -0.44 -8.93 6.87
N THR A 41 -1.76 -8.97 6.70
CA THR A 41 -2.63 -7.80 6.83
C THR A 41 -3.47 -7.91 8.08
N ASP A 42 -3.42 -6.90 8.93
CA ASP A 42 -4.24 -6.73 10.12
C ASP A 42 -5.21 -5.56 9.91
N ILE A 43 -6.50 -5.79 10.14
CA ILE A 43 -7.57 -4.80 9.98
C ILE A 43 -8.20 -4.54 11.34
N LYS A 44 -8.26 -3.27 11.72
CA LYS A 44 -8.90 -2.82 12.95
C LYS A 44 -10.01 -1.82 12.63
N LEU A 45 -11.23 -2.14 13.01
CA LEU A 45 -12.35 -1.20 12.93
C LEU A 45 -12.28 -0.23 14.11
N VAL A 46 -11.94 1.03 13.83
CA VAL A 46 -11.78 2.08 14.84
C VAL A 46 -13.12 2.72 15.17
N LYS A 47 -13.94 2.96 14.12
CA LYS A 47 -15.27 3.55 14.25
C LYS A 47 -16.22 2.89 13.25
N PHE A 48 -17.43 2.61 13.71
CA PHE A 48 -18.48 2.10 12.85
C PHE A 48 -19.84 2.62 13.34
N GLU A 49 -20.34 3.63 12.67
CA GLU A 49 -21.63 4.21 12.91
C GLU A 49 -22.51 4.04 11.68
N MET A 50 -23.65 3.41 11.84
CA MET A 50 -24.63 3.19 10.78
C MET A 50 -26.03 3.32 11.40
N PRO A 51 -26.67 4.49 11.26
CA PRO A 51 -28.01 4.72 11.76
C PRO A 51 -29.04 3.76 11.13
N GLY A 52 -30.02 3.33 11.93
CA GLY A 52 -31.08 2.44 11.47
C GLY A 52 -30.71 0.96 11.39
N ILE A 53 -29.50 0.58 11.76
CA ILE A 53 -29.08 -0.82 11.85
C ILE A 53 -29.05 -1.27 13.32
N PRO A 54 -29.67 -2.41 13.68
CA PRO A 54 -29.61 -2.97 15.03
C PRO A 54 -28.17 -3.28 15.48
N ASP A 55 -27.89 -3.16 16.77
CA ASP A 55 -26.54 -3.33 17.32
C ASP A 55 -25.98 -4.75 17.14
N GLU A 56 -26.85 -5.77 17.13
CA GLU A 56 -26.46 -7.16 16.83
C GLU A 56 -25.90 -7.29 15.41
N MET A 57 -26.53 -6.60 14.45
CA MET A 57 -26.09 -6.59 13.05
C MET A 57 -24.77 -5.82 12.88
N LYS A 58 -24.60 -4.70 13.59
CA LYS A 58 -23.33 -3.95 13.63
C LYS A 58 -22.20 -4.83 14.21
N SER A 59 -22.50 -5.56 15.28
CA SER A 59 -21.54 -6.48 15.91
C SER A 59 -21.12 -7.62 14.96
N GLY A 60 -22.07 -8.19 14.22
CA GLY A 60 -21.78 -9.22 13.20
C GLY A 60 -20.91 -8.68 12.06
N MET A 61 -21.20 -7.48 11.56
CA MET A 61 -20.38 -6.83 10.51
C MET A 61 -18.98 -6.53 11.01
N LYS A 62 -18.83 -6.02 12.24
CA LYS A 62 -17.53 -5.80 12.87
C LYS A 62 -16.73 -7.09 12.95
N GLN A 63 -17.32 -8.16 13.47
CA GLN A 63 -16.65 -9.46 13.59
C GLN A 63 -16.23 -10.02 12.23
N MET A 64 -17.05 -9.85 11.18
CA MET A 64 -16.71 -10.28 9.83
C MET A 64 -15.51 -9.49 9.27
N MET A 65 -15.46 -8.17 9.46
CA MET A 65 -14.36 -7.34 9.00
C MET A 65 -13.05 -7.62 9.77
N GLU A 66 -13.15 -7.77 11.09
CA GLU A 66 -12.00 -8.11 11.93
C GLU A 66 -11.53 -9.55 11.71
N GLY A 67 -12.45 -10.45 11.29
CA GLY A 67 -12.13 -11.83 10.90
C GLY A 67 -11.26 -11.95 9.66
N ALA A 68 -11.21 -10.91 8.82
CA ALA A 68 -10.25 -10.82 7.72
C ALA A 68 -8.84 -10.40 8.17
N SER A 69 -8.67 -10.08 9.46
CA SER A 69 -7.37 -9.74 10.04
C SER A 69 -6.49 -10.99 10.14
N GLY A 70 -5.20 -10.80 9.95
CA GLY A 70 -4.21 -11.88 10.02
C GLY A 70 -4.06 -12.71 8.76
N MET A 71 -4.75 -12.37 7.68
CA MET A 71 -4.56 -13.06 6.40
C MET A 71 -3.16 -12.82 5.85
N GLU A 72 -2.52 -13.91 5.40
CA GLU A 72 -1.25 -13.85 4.70
C GLU A 72 -1.49 -13.97 3.19
N GLN A 73 -0.88 -13.07 2.44
CA GLN A 73 -0.88 -13.09 0.97
C GLN A 73 0.56 -13.08 0.46
N CYS A 74 0.82 -13.89 -0.56
CA CYS A 74 2.12 -13.91 -1.23
C CYS A 74 2.11 -12.98 -2.43
N PHE A 75 3.11 -12.09 -2.51
CA PHE A 75 3.37 -11.26 -3.69
C PHE A 75 4.67 -11.72 -4.34
N THR A 76 4.58 -12.15 -5.58
CA THR A 76 5.77 -12.50 -6.38
C THR A 76 6.49 -11.24 -6.83
N GLN A 77 7.77 -11.37 -7.21
CA GLN A 77 8.53 -10.22 -7.74
C GLN A 77 7.85 -9.62 -8.98
N GLU A 78 7.31 -10.47 -9.85
CA GLU A 78 6.60 -10.03 -11.05
C GLU A 78 5.34 -9.20 -10.72
N GLN A 79 4.59 -9.60 -9.69
CA GLN A 79 3.43 -8.83 -9.23
C GLN A 79 3.85 -7.47 -8.65
N VAL A 80 4.88 -7.45 -7.82
CA VAL A 80 5.41 -6.21 -7.25
C VAL A 80 5.96 -5.26 -8.31
N ASP A 81 6.65 -5.80 -9.33
CA ASP A 81 7.20 -4.98 -10.42
C ASP A 81 6.09 -4.34 -11.27
N LYS A 82 4.96 -5.04 -11.43
CA LYS A 82 3.78 -4.57 -12.17
C LYS A 82 2.77 -3.78 -11.32
N GLU A 83 2.94 -3.77 -10.01
CA GLU A 83 2.01 -3.09 -9.11
C GLU A 83 2.02 -1.59 -9.40
N ASP A 84 0.84 -1.06 -9.71
CA ASP A 84 0.57 0.37 -9.82
C ASP A 84 -0.55 0.73 -8.85
N ILE A 85 -0.16 1.07 -7.64
CA ILE A 85 -1.09 1.40 -6.56
C ILE A 85 -2.00 2.56 -6.95
N ALA A 86 -1.46 3.57 -7.66
CA ALA A 86 -2.25 4.71 -8.09
C ALA A 86 -3.30 4.31 -9.12
N ALA A 87 -2.93 3.45 -10.09
CA ALA A 87 -3.87 2.94 -11.08
C ALA A 87 -4.91 1.99 -10.49
N GLU A 88 -4.54 1.17 -9.50
CA GLU A 88 -5.48 0.28 -8.81
C GLU A 88 -6.49 1.08 -7.98
N LEU A 89 -6.05 2.09 -7.27
CA LEU A 89 -6.92 3.00 -6.54
C LEU A 89 -7.83 3.81 -7.48
N ALA A 90 -7.32 4.22 -8.66
CA ALA A 90 -8.11 4.92 -9.67
C ALA A 90 -9.26 4.07 -10.21
N LYS A 91 -9.11 2.74 -10.27
CA LYS A 91 -10.18 1.82 -10.70
C LYS A 91 -11.31 1.70 -9.67
N GLY A 92 -11.11 2.20 -8.46
CA GLY A 92 -12.05 2.08 -7.36
C GLY A 92 -12.04 0.68 -6.73
N SER A 93 -12.34 0.61 -5.47
CA SER A 93 -12.48 -0.66 -4.76
C SER A 93 -13.84 -1.31 -5.09
N GLY A 94 -13.94 -1.82 -6.31
CA GLY A 94 -14.81 -2.97 -6.62
C GLY A 94 -16.25 -2.74 -7.00
N SER A 95 -16.95 -1.63 -6.93
CA SER A 95 -18.35 -1.59 -7.40
C SER A 95 -18.95 -0.21 -7.62
N GLY A 96 -18.14 0.81 -7.86
CA GLY A 96 -18.67 2.14 -8.09
C GLY A 96 -17.71 3.03 -8.87
N GLU A 97 -18.25 4.04 -9.53
CA GLU A 97 -17.45 5.10 -10.13
C GLU A 97 -16.97 6.05 -9.03
N CYS A 98 -15.65 6.20 -8.88
CA CYS A 98 -15.06 7.14 -7.93
C CYS A 98 -14.51 8.36 -8.66
N LYS A 99 -14.75 9.54 -8.11
CA LYS A 99 -14.15 10.80 -8.53
C LYS A 99 -13.14 11.22 -7.46
N TRP A 100 -11.87 11.15 -7.79
CA TRP A 100 -10.80 11.48 -6.87
C TRP A 100 -10.51 12.99 -6.91
N SER A 101 -10.56 13.62 -5.75
CA SER A 101 -10.18 15.02 -5.55
C SER A 101 -8.71 15.18 -5.14
N LYS A 102 -8.13 14.11 -4.59
CA LYS A 102 -6.74 14.04 -4.18
C LYS A 102 -6.19 12.65 -4.41
N GLN A 103 -5.03 12.55 -5.04
CA GLN A 103 -4.31 11.29 -5.26
C GLN A 103 -2.81 11.58 -5.09
N ASN A 104 -2.32 11.43 -3.88
CA ASN A 104 -0.90 11.54 -3.60
C ASN A 104 -0.40 10.21 -3.03
N VAL A 105 0.42 9.52 -3.81
CA VAL A 105 1.12 8.29 -3.42
C VAL A 105 2.57 8.48 -3.81
N ALA A 106 3.34 9.14 -2.97
CA ALA A 106 4.73 9.47 -3.24
C ALA A 106 5.53 9.58 -1.94
N GLY A 107 6.82 9.30 -2.02
CA GLY A 107 7.75 9.46 -0.88
C GLY A 107 7.38 8.63 0.34
N GLY A 108 6.71 7.50 0.16
CA GLY A 108 6.24 6.67 1.27
C GLY A 108 4.99 7.21 1.99
N SER A 109 4.31 8.20 1.42
CA SER A 109 3.06 8.75 1.93
C SER A 109 1.89 8.35 1.04
N ILE A 110 0.75 8.05 1.65
CA ILE A 110 -0.53 7.82 1.00
C ILE A 110 -1.48 8.90 1.50
N ASP A 111 -2.06 9.68 0.58
CA ASP A 111 -3.04 10.71 0.90
C ASP A 111 -4.00 10.86 -0.27
N ILE A 112 -5.13 10.20 -0.15
CA ILE A 112 -6.13 10.03 -1.20
C ILE A 112 -7.47 10.47 -0.65
N ALA A 113 -8.23 11.22 -1.45
CA ALA A 113 -9.60 11.59 -1.14
C ALA A 113 -10.45 11.56 -2.40
N GLY A 114 -11.68 11.17 -2.26
CA GLY A 114 -12.62 11.13 -3.39
C GLY A 114 -14.03 10.82 -2.94
N THR A 115 -14.91 10.87 -3.92
CA THR A 115 -16.33 10.55 -3.76
C THR A 115 -16.68 9.42 -4.71
N CYS A 116 -17.23 8.33 -4.17
CA CYS A 116 -17.60 7.14 -4.92
C CYS A 116 -19.14 7.02 -4.98
N GLN A 117 -19.64 6.51 -6.12
CA GLN A 117 -21.03 6.15 -6.27
C GLN A 117 -21.16 4.62 -6.14
N ALA A 118 -21.83 4.15 -5.12
CA ALA A 118 -22.07 2.72 -4.92
C ALA A 118 -23.54 2.48 -4.61
N ASN A 119 -24.19 1.61 -5.38
CA ASN A 119 -25.63 1.27 -5.20
C ASN A 119 -26.57 2.49 -5.14
N GLY A 120 -26.28 3.52 -5.95
CA GLY A 120 -27.04 4.77 -5.97
C GLY A 120 -26.80 5.69 -4.79
N GLN A 121 -25.81 5.39 -3.97
CA GLN A 121 -25.38 6.22 -2.84
C GLN A 121 -24.05 6.89 -3.11
N THR A 122 -23.90 8.07 -2.56
CA THR A 122 -22.64 8.81 -2.59
C THR A 122 -21.89 8.56 -1.29
N ILE A 123 -20.64 8.09 -1.42
CA ILE A 123 -19.75 7.79 -0.30
C ILE A 123 -18.47 8.62 -0.47
N ASP A 124 -18.18 9.47 0.50
CA ASP A 124 -16.90 10.14 0.59
C ASP A 124 -15.88 9.20 1.24
N MET A 125 -14.74 9.04 0.57
CA MET A 125 -13.67 8.17 0.98
C MET A 125 -12.38 8.95 1.14
N THR A 126 -11.68 8.71 2.24
CA THR A 126 -10.30 9.18 2.43
C THR A 126 -9.41 8.02 2.85
N MET A 127 -8.17 8.03 2.36
CA MET A 127 -7.12 7.11 2.76
C MET A 127 -5.88 7.92 3.08
N ALA A 128 -5.37 7.79 4.29
CA ALA A 128 -4.17 8.48 4.73
C ALA A 128 -3.25 7.52 5.47
N GLY A 129 -1.95 7.62 5.21
CA GLY A 129 -1.01 6.72 5.86
C GLY A 129 0.39 6.76 5.29
N THR A 130 1.13 5.71 5.61
CA THR A 130 2.51 5.54 5.18
C THR A 130 2.73 4.19 4.53
N MET A 131 3.67 4.16 3.59
CA MET A 131 4.08 2.96 2.87
C MET A 131 5.62 2.90 2.84
N ALA A 132 6.16 1.82 3.35
CA ALA A 132 7.57 1.44 3.24
C ALA A 132 7.67 0.11 2.48
N SER A 133 8.87 -0.30 2.11
CA SER A 133 9.08 -1.55 1.36
C SER A 133 8.62 -2.80 2.13
N THR A 134 8.60 -2.75 3.47
CA THR A 134 8.26 -3.89 4.34
C THR A 134 7.04 -3.66 5.22
N LYS A 135 6.46 -2.46 5.18
CA LYS A 135 5.32 -2.11 6.05
C LYS A 135 4.44 -1.04 5.42
N GLN A 136 3.13 -1.21 5.61
CA GLN A 136 2.13 -0.21 5.25
C GLN A 136 1.19 0.01 6.44
N ASP A 137 0.90 1.26 6.76
CA ASP A 137 -0.08 1.67 7.75
C ASP A 137 -1.02 2.69 7.11
N VAL A 138 -2.27 2.32 6.94
CA VAL A 138 -3.27 3.15 6.26
C VAL A 138 -4.52 3.26 7.11
N THR A 139 -5.00 4.47 7.30
CA THR A 139 -6.33 4.75 7.85
C THR A 139 -7.27 5.08 6.69
N MET A 140 -8.33 4.30 6.58
CA MET A 140 -9.42 4.54 5.63
C MET A 140 -10.64 5.07 6.39
N THR A 141 -11.19 6.17 5.90
CA THR A 141 -12.45 6.73 6.40
C THR A 141 -13.47 6.76 5.28
N MET A 142 -14.67 6.29 5.56
CA MET A 142 -15.81 6.32 4.65
C MET A 142 -16.99 7.00 5.33
N ASN A 143 -17.58 7.97 4.64
CA ASN A 143 -18.77 8.68 5.09
C ASN A 143 -19.81 8.70 3.96
N GLY A 144 -21.07 8.47 4.29
CA GLY A 144 -22.11 8.50 3.28
C GLY A 144 -23.51 8.47 3.87
N ALA A 145 -24.48 8.95 3.11
CA ALA A 145 -25.87 8.82 3.49
C ALA A 145 -26.34 7.36 3.38
N VAL A 146 -27.18 6.90 4.30
CA VAL A 146 -27.79 5.57 4.23
C VAL A 146 -29.27 5.66 3.87
N PRO A 147 -29.83 4.66 3.16
CA PRO A 147 -31.23 4.68 2.72
C PRO A 147 -32.24 4.79 3.86
N THR A 148 -31.85 4.28 5.03
CA THR A 148 -32.67 4.33 6.26
C THR A 148 -32.71 5.70 6.94
N GLY A 149 -31.99 6.68 6.37
CA GLY A 149 -31.83 8.03 6.91
C GLY A 149 -30.63 8.13 7.88
N GLY A 150 -29.95 9.26 7.82
CA GLY A 150 -28.72 9.54 8.57
C GLY A 150 -27.46 9.28 7.75
N ASN A 151 -26.31 9.42 8.40
CA ASN A 151 -25.00 9.21 7.78
C ASN A 151 -24.31 8.00 8.39
N MET A 152 -23.76 7.14 7.51
CA MET A 152 -22.78 6.13 7.89
C MET A 152 -21.41 6.78 8.08
N GLU A 153 -20.71 6.38 9.11
CA GLU A 153 -19.30 6.68 9.28
C GLU A 153 -18.54 5.40 9.64
N MET A 154 -17.52 5.10 8.86
CA MET A 154 -16.64 3.97 9.11
C MET A 154 -15.18 4.40 9.05
N VAL A 155 -14.42 4.05 10.07
CA VAL A 155 -12.97 4.29 10.14
C VAL A 155 -12.28 2.96 10.38
N MET A 156 -11.41 2.58 9.47
CA MET A 156 -10.59 1.37 9.54
C MET A 156 -9.11 1.72 9.55
N GLN A 157 -8.35 1.04 10.37
CA GLN A 157 -6.90 1.03 10.33
C GLN A 157 -6.45 -0.31 9.73
N ILE A 158 -5.64 -0.23 8.68
CA ILE A 158 -5.12 -1.37 7.94
C ILE A 158 -3.61 -1.33 8.06
N THR A 159 -3.02 -2.36 8.67
CA THR A 159 -1.57 -2.53 8.77
C THR A 159 -1.18 -3.77 7.99
N SER A 160 -0.30 -3.61 7.00
CA SER A 160 0.28 -4.73 6.25
C SER A 160 1.77 -4.78 6.52
N THR A 161 2.28 -5.97 6.85
CA THR A 161 3.69 -6.19 7.21
C THR A 161 4.26 -7.35 6.41
N HIS A 162 5.43 -7.15 5.83
CA HIS A 162 6.21 -8.23 5.21
C HIS A 162 6.70 -9.19 6.29
N VAL A 163 6.39 -10.48 6.14
CA VAL A 163 6.70 -11.51 7.15
C VAL A 163 7.71 -12.55 6.66
N GLY A 164 8.29 -12.32 5.47
CA GLY A 164 9.34 -13.17 4.93
C GLY A 164 9.02 -13.74 3.54
N PRO A 165 9.73 -14.76 3.10
CA PRO A 165 9.50 -15.36 1.79
C PRO A 165 8.14 -16.06 1.71
N CYS A 166 7.59 -16.15 0.51
CA CYS A 166 6.37 -16.90 0.24
C CYS A 166 6.52 -18.37 0.65
N LYS A 167 5.55 -18.87 1.39
CA LYS A 167 5.47 -20.31 1.71
C LYS A 167 4.89 -21.07 0.53
N ALA A 168 5.34 -22.29 0.31
CA ALA A 168 4.76 -23.16 -0.72
C ALA A 168 3.27 -23.41 -0.41
N GLY A 169 2.40 -23.11 -1.39
CA GLY A 169 0.95 -23.29 -1.25
C GLY A 169 0.19 -22.05 -0.75
N THR A 170 0.86 -20.92 -0.52
CA THR A 170 0.18 -19.65 -0.26
C THR A 170 -0.42 -19.13 -1.56
N THR A 171 -1.68 -18.74 -1.54
CA THR A 171 -2.39 -18.15 -2.70
C THR A 171 -1.73 -16.83 -3.10
N THR A 172 -1.44 -16.70 -4.38
CA THR A 172 -1.03 -15.45 -5.03
C THR A 172 -2.27 -14.70 -5.50
#